data_1b2ebebd3420f01360b9d5d794b5d5b6
#
_entry.id   1b2ebebd3420f01360b9d5d794b5d5b6
#
_cell.length_a   1.000
_cell.length_b   1.000
_cell.length_c   1.000
_cell.angle_alpha   90.00
_cell.angle_beta   90.00
_cell.angle_gamma   90.00
#
_symmetry.space_group_name_H-M   'P 1'
#
loop_
_entity.id
_entity.type
_entity.pdbx_description
1 polymer ?
#
loop_
_entity_poly.entity_id
_entity_poly.type
_entity_poly.pdbx_seq_one_letter_code
_entity_poly.pdbx_strand_id
1 'polypeptide(L)'
;HGVPNAPLEKGEETTETGTSVTFWADGDIFETTEYEFETLRKRFQQMAFLNKGLKITLTDHRPVEDLVDDDLPDLDNLDQDVDENDGINDAARPTEAGADTAEKPKTKSVTFLYEQGLEDFVKYINKQKRAEVIHPEIISFESEDTDHMISVEIAMQWTSAYSESVHTYANTINTHEGGTHEEGFRSALTGVINRYARANNLMKEKDANLTGED
;
A
#
# COMPACT_ATOMS: atom_id res chain seq x y z
N HIS A 1 -29.16 7.94 7.36
CA HIS A 1 -30.16 8.51 6.46
C HIS A 1 -29.72 9.85 5.85
N GLY A 2 -28.58 10.43 6.25
CA GLY A 2 -27.94 11.57 5.56
C GLY A 2 -28.74 12.88 5.55
N VAL A 3 -29.67 13.08 6.48
CA VAL A 3 -30.41 14.34 6.59
C VAL A 3 -29.67 15.27 7.53
N PRO A 4 -29.27 16.50 7.08
CA PRO A 4 -28.65 17.47 7.96
C PRO A 4 -29.55 17.87 9.13
N ASN A 5 -29.02 17.88 10.34
CA ASN A 5 -29.75 18.31 11.53
C ASN A 5 -29.76 19.82 11.71
N ALA A 6 -28.75 20.51 11.13
CA ALA A 6 -28.59 21.95 11.18
C ALA A 6 -27.87 22.46 9.92
N PRO A 7 -28.03 23.73 9.55
CA PRO A 7 -27.22 24.36 8.51
C PRO A 7 -25.76 24.46 8.96
N LEU A 8 -24.85 24.71 7.99
CA LEU A 8 -23.47 24.98 8.26
C LEU A 8 -23.33 26.31 9.02
N GLU A 9 -22.63 26.29 10.15
CA GLU A 9 -22.36 27.47 10.98
C GLU A 9 -20.86 27.74 11.03
N LYS A 10 -20.51 29.04 11.09
CA LYS A 10 -19.11 29.45 11.28
C LYS A 10 -18.73 29.28 12.76
N GLY A 11 -17.70 28.50 13.04
CA GLY A 11 -17.16 28.34 14.37
C GLY A 11 -16.20 29.46 14.79
N GLU A 12 -15.34 29.15 15.77
CA GLU A 12 -14.30 30.06 16.24
C GLU A 12 -13.21 30.27 15.19
N GLU A 13 -12.50 31.40 15.30
CA GLU A 13 -11.34 31.66 14.42
C GLU A 13 -10.19 30.72 14.79
N THR A 14 -9.58 30.11 13.78
CA THR A 14 -8.44 29.20 13.93
C THR A 14 -7.36 29.51 12.92
N THR A 15 -6.11 29.25 13.28
CA THR A 15 -4.95 29.29 12.39
C THR A 15 -4.64 27.92 11.79
N GLU A 16 -5.30 26.87 12.25
CA GLU A 16 -5.14 25.50 11.77
C GLU A 16 -6.16 25.19 10.68
N THR A 17 -5.77 24.37 9.71
CA THR A 17 -6.64 23.86 8.65
C THR A 17 -6.79 22.36 8.79
N GLY A 18 -8.02 21.86 8.63
CA GLY A 18 -8.27 20.43 8.74
C GLY A 18 -9.75 20.10 8.83
N THR A 19 -10.04 18.81 8.83
CA THR A 19 -11.40 18.29 8.96
C THR A 19 -11.40 17.19 10.00
N SER A 20 -12.39 17.21 10.91
CA SER A 20 -12.67 16.12 11.84
C SER A 20 -14.01 15.50 11.51
N VAL A 21 -14.03 14.18 11.31
CA VAL A 21 -15.24 13.42 11.01
C VAL A 21 -15.41 12.34 12.07
N THR A 22 -16.57 12.33 12.72
CA THR A 22 -16.95 11.27 13.67
C THR A 22 -18.21 10.58 13.18
N PHE A 23 -18.21 9.27 13.19
CA PHE A 23 -19.36 8.48 12.77
C PHE A 23 -19.48 7.20 13.60
N TRP A 24 -20.67 6.64 13.62
CA TRP A 24 -20.98 5.31 14.15
C TRP A 24 -21.56 4.46 13.05
N ALA A 25 -21.01 3.26 12.87
CA ALA A 25 -21.57 2.31 11.92
C ALA A 25 -22.97 1.88 12.36
N ASP A 26 -23.91 1.86 11.42
CA ASP A 26 -25.30 1.50 11.67
C ASP A 26 -25.47 -0.01 11.56
N GLY A 27 -25.85 -0.66 12.68
CA GLY A 27 -26.07 -2.12 12.74
C GLY A 27 -27.24 -2.63 11.90
N ASP A 28 -28.13 -1.76 11.43
CA ASP A 28 -29.20 -2.13 10.50
C ASP A 28 -28.71 -2.19 9.04
N ILE A 29 -27.54 -1.63 8.75
CA ILE A 29 -26.93 -1.55 7.42
C ILE A 29 -25.75 -2.52 7.30
N PHE A 30 -24.88 -2.55 8.32
CA PHE A 30 -23.66 -3.34 8.31
C PHE A 30 -23.86 -4.64 9.11
N GLU A 31 -23.37 -5.75 8.57
CA GLU A 31 -23.41 -7.07 9.25
C GLU A 31 -22.61 -7.07 10.54
N THR A 32 -21.53 -6.27 10.61
CA THR A 32 -20.75 -6.04 11.83
C THR A 32 -20.41 -4.55 11.97
N THR A 33 -20.42 -4.07 13.20
CA THR A 33 -19.98 -2.71 13.56
C THR A 33 -18.67 -2.72 14.34
N GLU A 34 -18.07 -3.89 14.50
CA GLU A 34 -16.76 -4.04 15.13
C GLU A 34 -15.64 -3.89 14.11
N TYR A 35 -14.70 -2.99 14.40
CA TYR A 35 -13.56 -2.73 13.52
C TYR A 35 -12.39 -3.60 13.95
N GLU A 36 -11.79 -4.27 12.97
CA GLU A 36 -10.58 -5.04 13.15
C GLU A 36 -9.34 -4.17 12.90
N PHE A 37 -8.45 -4.07 13.90
CA PHE A 37 -7.29 -3.19 13.82
C PHE A 37 -6.34 -3.59 12.69
N GLU A 38 -6.08 -4.89 12.50
CA GLU A 38 -5.12 -5.37 11.50
C GLU A 38 -5.61 -5.14 10.07
N THR A 39 -6.90 -5.30 9.81
CA THR A 39 -7.50 -4.98 8.52
C THR A 39 -7.34 -3.49 8.18
N LEU A 40 -7.63 -2.62 9.14
CA LEU A 40 -7.43 -1.17 8.96
C LEU A 40 -5.95 -0.81 8.82
N ARG A 41 -5.08 -1.44 9.60
CA ARG A 41 -3.63 -1.24 9.55
C ARG A 41 -3.07 -1.55 8.17
N LYS A 42 -3.38 -2.73 7.63
CA LYS A 42 -2.97 -3.15 6.27
C LYS A 42 -3.45 -2.14 5.22
N ARG A 43 -4.72 -1.75 5.28
CA ARG A 43 -5.29 -0.82 4.31
C ARG A 43 -4.65 0.58 4.39
N PHE A 44 -4.41 1.11 5.58
CA PHE A 44 -3.79 2.42 5.75
C PHE A 44 -2.31 2.41 5.37
N GLN A 45 -1.61 1.31 5.62
CA GLN A 45 -0.24 1.13 5.15
C GLN A 45 -0.17 1.16 3.62
N GLN A 46 -1.06 0.44 2.95
CA GLN A 46 -1.18 0.44 1.49
C GLN A 46 -1.49 1.85 0.95
N MET A 47 -2.44 2.55 1.57
CA MET A 47 -2.76 3.93 1.20
C MET A 47 -1.58 4.88 1.38
N ALA A 48 -0.76 4.68 2.42
CA ALA A 48 0.43 5.50 2.64
C ALA A 48 1.51 5.25 1.58
N PHE A 49 1.69 4.02 1.10
CA PHE A 49 2.57 3.73 -0.03
C PHE A 49 2.10 4.37 -1.34
N LEU A 50 0.79 4.34 -1.59
CA LEU A 50 0.18 4.88 -2.82
C LEU A 50 0.05 6.41 -2.82
N ASN A 51 0.34 7.07 -1.70
CA ASN A 51 0.27 8.53 -1.57
C ASN A 51 1.58 9.03 -0.96
N LYS A 52 2.55 9.27 -1.80
CA LYS A 52 3.90 9.73 -1.44
C LYS A 52 3.86 10.89 -0.43
N GLY A 53 4.52 10.71 0.72
CA GLY A 53 4.62 11.72 1.76
C GLY A 53 3.37 11.90 2.62
N LEU A 54 2.31 11.11 2.41
CA LEU A 54 1.12 11.12 3.25
C LEU A 54 1.40 10.42 4.58
N LYS A 55 1.23 11.13 5.69
CA LYS A 55 1.32 10.57 7.03
C LYS A 55 -0.04 10.11 7.53
N ILE A 56 -0.18 8.82 7.83
CA ILE A 56 -1.40 8.23 8.37
C ILE A 56 -1.10 7.66 9.75
N THR A 57 -1.91 8.02 10.75
CA THR A 57 -1.84 7.42 12.09
C THR A 57 -3.16 6.74 12.41
N LEU A 58 -3.08 5.46 12.75
CA LEU A 58 -4.20 4.67 13.26
C LEU A 58 -4.01 4.46 14.76
N THR A 59 -5.02 4.82 15.54
CA THR A 59 -5.01 4.60 17.01
C THR A 59 -6.28 3.89 17.43
N ASP A 60 -6.13 2.77 18.13
CA ASP A 60 -7.22 2.05 18.76
C ASP A 60 -7.29 2.42 20.24
N HIS A 61 -8.38 3.06 20.62
CA HIS A 61 -8.64 3.48 22.01
C HIS A 61 -9.39 2.44 22.85
N ARG A 62 -9.73 1.29 22.27
CA ARG A 62 -10.32 0.20 23.04
C ARG A 62 -9.30 -0.29 24.07
N PRO A 63 -9.75 -0.59 25.31
CA PRO A 63 -8.84 -1.13 26.31
C PRO A 63 -8.26 -2.45 25.77
N VAL A 64 -6.94 -2.53 25.76
CA VAL A 64 -6.23 -3.79 25.54
C VAL A 64 -6.44 -4.56 26.86
N GLU A 65 -7.32 -5.56 26.84
CA GLU A 65 -7.33 -6.55 27.91
C GLU A 65 -5.91 -7.14 27.96
N ASP A 66 -5.37 -7.30 29.17
CA ASP A 66 -4.03 -7.84 29.39
C ASP A 66 -3.91 -9.22 28.71
N LEU A 67 -3.66 -9.20 27.40
CA LEU A 67 -3.17 -10.36 26.70
C LEU A 67 -1.79 -10.62 27.25
N VAL A 68 -1.66 -11.69 28.01
CA VAL A 68 -0.38 -12.22 28.48
C VAL A 68 0.51 -12.32 27.24
N ASP A 69 1.74 -11.85 27.32
CA ASP A 69 2.73 -11.75 26.23
C ASP A 69 3.02 -13.11 25.48
N ASP A 70 2.34 -14.18 25.88
CA ASP A 70 2.49 -15.53 25.31
C ASP A 70 1.54 -15.83 24.11
N ASP A 71 0.59 -14.94 23.80
CA ASP A 71 -0.38 -15.14 22.72
C ASP A 71 -0.26 -14.10 21.57
N LEU A 72 0.91 -13.50 21.39
CA LEU A 72 1.20 -12.86 20.12
C LEU A 72 1.32 -13.99 19.08
N PRO A 73 0.40 -14.08 18.09
CA PRO A 73 0.56 -15.07 17.04
C PRO A 73 1.92 -14.83 16.40
N ASP A 74 2.71 -15.90 16.38
CA ASP A 74 4.00 -15.96 15.73
C ASP A 74 3.81 -15.44 14.30
N LEU A 75 4.36 -14.28 14.01
CA LEU A 75 4.19 -13.57 12.72
C LEU A 75 4.75 -14.37 11.54
N ASP A 76 5.41 -15.51 11.83
CA ASP A 76 5.94 -16.44 10.85
C ASP A 76 4.89 -17.47 10.32
N ASN A 77 3.67 -17.54 10.87
CA ASN A 77 2.68 -18.58 10.55
C ASN A 77 1.39 -18.07 9.88
N LEU A 78 1.38 -16.87 9.29
CA LEU A 78 0.23 -16.34 8.54
C LEU A 78 0.15 -16.82 7.07
N ASP A 79 0.87 -17.89 6.73
CA ASP A 79 1.00 -18.39 5.35
C ASP A 79 -0.08 -19.41 4.92
N GLN A 80 -1.14 -19.66 5.68
CA GLN A 80 -2.01 -20.77 5.31
C GLN A 80 -3.42 -20.44 4.82
N ASP A 81 -3.89 -19.21 4.90
CA ASP A 81 -5.27 -18.88 4.44
C ASP A 81 -5.43 -17.49 3.84
N VAL A 82 -4.41 -16.91 3.21
CA VAL A 82 -4.55 -15.61 2.57
C VAL A 82 -4.25 -15.78 1.08
N ASP A 83 -5.21 -15.40 0.24
CA ASP A 83 -5.04 -15.23 -1.20
C ASP A 83 -3.66 -14.64 -1.50
N GLU A 84 -2.96 -15.15 -2.51
CA GLU A 84 -1.57 -14.83 -2.88
C GLU A 84 -1.25 -13.32 -3.02
N ASN A 85 -2.19 -12.45 -2.70
CA ASN A 85 -2.13 -11.00 -2.86
C ASN A 85 -1.97 -10.20 -1.56
N ASP A 86 -1.94 -10.83 -0.38
CA ASP A 86 -1.91 -10.10 0.91
C ASP A 86 -0.54 -10.11 1.62
N GLY A 87 0.55 -10.17 0.87
CA GLY A 87 1.92 -10.16 1.39
C GLY A 87 2.34 -8.83 2.05
N ILE A 88 1.52 -8.22 2.90
CA ILE A 88 1.88 -6.98 3.58
C ILE A 88 2.05 -7.21 5.07
N ASN A 89 3.22 -7.67 5.48
CA ASN A 89 3.58 -7.66 6.89
C ASN A 89 5.01 -7.14 7.12
N ASP A 90 5.06 -6.19 8.04
CA ASP A 90 6.17 -5.71 8.85
C ASP A 90 7.06 -4.59 8.31
N ALA A 91 7.02 -3.48 9.02
CA ALA A 91 8.10 -2.68 9.61
C ALA A 91 7.62 -1.32 10.11
N ALA A 92 6.61 -1.29 10.98
CA ALA A 92 6.44 -0.15 11.88
C ALA A 92 6.70 -0.65 13.29
N ARG A 93 7.99 -0.64 13.70
CA ARG A 93 8.38 -0.81 15.09
C ARG A 93 7.76 0.36 15.88
N PRO A 94 7.04 0.12 16.98
CA PRO A 94 6.57 1.20 17.82
C PRO A 94 7.78 2.01 18.31
N THR A 95 7.86 3.29 17.96
CA THR A 95 8.78 4.21 18.61
C THR A 95 8.25 4.45 20.01
N GLU A 96 8.94 3.91 21.00
CA GLU A 96 8.73 4.24 22.38
C GLU A 96 9.01 5.74 22.60
N ALA A 97 7.96 6.51 22.75
CA ALA A 97 8.08 7.86 23.28
C ALA A 97 8.11 7.78 24.83
N GLY A 98 9.14 8.38 25.38
CA GLY A 98 9.61 8.44 26.74
C GLY A 98 8.59 8.36 27.86
N ALA A 99 9.06 7.73 28.91
CA ALA A 99 8.42 7.56 30.21
C ALA A 99 7.93 8.89 30.81
N ASP A 100 6.63 8.96 31.09
CA ASP A 100 6.14 9.73 32.22
C ASP A 100 4.98 8.97 32.90
N THR A 101 5.07 8.92 34.23
CA THR A 101 4.36 8.04 35.12
C THR A 101 2.91 8.48 35.33
N ALA A 102 1.98 7.86 34.61
CA ALA A 102 0.58 7.63 35.00
C ALA A 102 0.06 6.47 34.17
N GLU A 103 -0.50 5.44 34.76
CA GLU A 103 -1.12 4.30 34.08
C GLU A 103 -2.26 4.77 33.16
N LYS A 104 -1.89 5.18 31.92
CA LYS A 104 -2.86 5.34 30.85
C LYS A 104 -3.12 3.95 30.26
N PRO A 105 -4.38 3.63 29.93
CA PRO A 105 -4.68 2.38 29.23
C PRO A 105 -3.77 2.30 28.00
N LYS A 106 -3.07 1.18 27.83
CA LYS A 106 -2.18 0.96 26.67
C LYS A 106 -3.05 0.98 25.42
N THR A 107 -2.96 2.06 24.64
CA THR A 107 -3.64 2.17 23.34
C THR A 107 -2.73 1.63 22.25
N LYS A 108 -3.29 0.87 21.32
CA LYS A 108 -2.57 0.38 20.14
C LYS A 108 -2.51 1.48 19.08
N SER A 109 -1.32 1.96 18.74
CA SER A 109 -1.16 3.03 17.74
C SER A 109 -0.04 2.71 16.76
N VAL A 110 -0.25 3.01 15.48
CA VAL A 110 0.73 2.84 14.40
C VAL A 110 0.70 4.05 13.48
N THR A 111 1.87 4.47 13.00
CA THR A 111 1.99 5.59 12.05
C THR A 111 2.75 5.15 10.82
N PHE A 112 2.22 5.46 9.66
CA PHE A 112 2.82 5.21 8.36
C PHE A 112 3.21 6.52 7.70
N LEU A 113 4.41 6.57 7.14
CA LEU A 113 4.92 7.66 6.32
C LEU A 113 5.97 7.08 5.37
N TYR A 114 5.72 7.16 4.07
CA TYR A 114 6.62 6.70 3.02
C TYR A 114 6.96 7.87 2.10
N GLU A 115 8.21 8.34 2.21
CA GLU A 115 8.64 9.53 1.49
C GLU A 115 8.89 9.28 0.00
N GLN A 116 9.15 8.02 -0.37
CA GLN A 116 9.39 7.61 -1.76
C GLN A 116 8.17 6.90 -2.38
N GLY A 117 7.07 6.73 -1.64
CA GLY A 117 5.82 6.16 -2.16
C GLY A 117 5.99 4.75 -2.74
N LEU A 118 5.76 4.59 -4.05
CA LEU A 118 5.85 3.28 -4.73
C LEU A 118 7.25 2.66 -4.70
N GLU A 119 8.32 3.45 -4.64
CA GLU A 119 9.66 2.88 -4.47
C GLU A 119 9.82 2.18 -3.12
N ASP A 120 9.27 2.80 -2.05
CA ASP A 120 9.27 2.19 -0.72
C ASP A 120 8.39 0.93 -0.70
N PHE A 121 7.32 0.92 -1.48
CA PHE A 121 6.47 -0.26 -1.64
C PHE A 121 7.20 -1.41 -2.32
N VAL A 122 7.93 -1.17 -3.42
CA VAL A 122 8.75 -2.20 -4.08
C VAL A 122 9.82 -2.75 -3.14
N LYS A 123 10.54 -1.90 -2.40
CA LYS A 123 11.52 -2.32 -1.38
C LYS A 123 10.87 -3.22 -0.33
N TYR A 124 9.69 -2.83 0.11
CA TYR A 124 8.91 -3.55 1.10
C TYR A 124 8.54 -4.95 0.60
N ILE A 125 7.96 -5.08 -0.62
CA ILE A 125 7.61 -6.38 -1.23
C ILE A 125 8.84 -7.27 -1.39
N ASN A 126 9.95 -6.73 -1.90
CA ASN A 126 11.18 -7.49 -2.09
C ASN A 126 11.74 -8.03 -0.77
N LYS A 127 11.68 -7.22 0.29
CA LYS A 127 12.10 -7.63 1.64
C LYS A 127 11.23 -8.75 2.18
N GLN A 128 9.91 -8.66 2.00
CA GLN A 128 8.95 -9.68 2.41
C GLN A 128 9.21 -11.02 1.74
N LYS A 129 9.34 -10.99 0.41
CA LYS A 129 9.61 -12.19 -0.38
C LYS A 129 11.06 -12.68 -0.26
N ARG A 130 11.91 -11.98 0.53
CA ARG A 130 13.35 -12.25 0.62
C ARG A 130 13.99 -12.39 -0.75
N ALA A 131 13.49 -11.64 -1.72
CA ALA A 131 13.92 -11.71 -3.09
C ALA A 131 15.31 -11.07 -3.25
N GLU A 132 16.21 -11.78 -3.93
CA GLU A 132 17.50 -11.22 -4.32
C GLU A 132 17.31 -10.31 -5.53
N VAL A 133 17.65 -9.04 -5.38
CA VAL A 133 17.53 -8.05 -6.45
C VAL A 133 18.65 -8.18 -7.48
N ILE A 134 18.33 -8.10 -8.77
CA ILE A 134 19.30 -8.20 -9.85
C ILE A 134 20.02 -6.87 -10.06
N HIS A 135 19.36 -5.75 -9.77
CA HIS A 135 19.93 -4.41 -9.87
C HIS A 135 19.55 -3.55 -8.66
N PRO A 136 20.48 -2.70 -8.15
CA PRO A 136 20.29 -2.00 -6.87
C PRO A 136 19.26 -0.88 -6.93
N GLU A 137 19.09 -0.25 -8.09
CA GLU A 137 18.19 0.90 -8.26
C GLU A 137 16.78 0.45 -8.66
N ILE A 138 15.78 1.03 -8.04
CA ILE A 138 14.38 0.85 -8.45
C ILE A 138 14.13 1.76 -9.64
N ILE A 139 13.53 1.21 -10.69
CA ILE A 139 13.10 1.96 -11.87
C ILE A 139 11.75 2.55 -11.52
N SER A 140 11.68 3.87 -11.39
CA SER A 140 10.44 4.57 -11.10
C SER A 140 10.27 5.76 -12.03
N PHE A 141 9.04 6.02 -12.42
CA PHE A 141 8.67 7.19 -13.20
C PHE A 141 7.19 7.53 -13.04
N GLU A 142 6.91 8.78 -13.26
CA GLU A 142 5.57 9.34 -13.27
C GLU A 142 5.31 10.04 -14.61
N SER A 143 4.11 9.93 -15.13
CA SER A 143 3.70 10.59 -16.37
C SER A 143 2.24 11.03 -16.27
N GLU A 144 1.94 12.19 -16.83
CA GLU A 144 0.60 12.75 -16.88
C GLU A 144 0.18 13.00 -18.34
N ASP A 145 -0.99 12.51 -18.69
CA ASP A 145 -1.69 12.84 -19.93
C ASP A 145 -2.80 13.85 -19.60
N THR A 146 -2.50 15.11 -19.88
CA THR A 146 -3.42 16.22 -19.58
C THR A 146 -4.64 16.23 -20.51
N ASP A 147 -4.54 15.67 -21.71
CA ASP A 147 -5.64 15.63 -22.68
C ASP A 147 -6.71 14.63 -22.24
N HIS A 148 -6.29 13.51 -21.63
CA HIS A 148 -7.19 12.48 -21.11
C HIS A 148 -7.38 12.56 -19.61
N MET A 149 -6.71 13.48 -18.90
CA MET A 149 -6.72 13.61 -17.44
C MET A 149 -6.32 12.30 -16.74
N ILE A 150 -5.30 11.65 -17.23
CA ILE A 150 -4.75 10.40 -16.68
C ILE A 150 -3.36 10.67 -16.15
N SER A 151 -3.11 10.30 -14.90
CA SER A 151 -1.79 10.25 -14.29
C SER A 151 -1.40 8.80 -14.04
N VAL A 152 -0.15 8.45 -14.33
CA VAL A 152 0.40 7.11 -14.17
C VAL A 152 1.69 7.21 -13.37
N GLU A 153 1.79 6.42 -12.31
CA GLU A 153 3.00 6.24 -11.52
C GLU A 153 3.38 4.76 -11.54
N ILE A 154 4.65 4.48 -11.80
CA ILE A 154 5.17 3.11 -11.93
C ILE A 154 6.48 3.01 -11.16
N ALA A 155 6.62 1.92 -10.38
CA ALA A 155 7.88 1.52 -9.79
C ALA A 155 8.08 0.02 -10.02
N MET A 156 9.30 -0.38 -10.43
CA MET A 156 9.61 -1.78 -10.72
C MET A 156 11.06 -2.11 -10.45
N GLN A 157 11.30 -3.37 -10.12
CA GLN A 157 12.64 -3.91 -9.91
C GLN A 157 12.66 -5.40 -10.27
N TRP A 158 13.70 -5.83 -10.98
CA TRP A 158 13.89 -7.25 -11.29
C TRP A 158 14.60 -7.96 -10.14
N THR A 159 14.12 -9.16 -9.86
CA THR A 159 14.65 -10.04 -8.83
C THR A 159 15.01 -11.40 -9.42
N SER A 160 15.74 -12.22 -8.67
CA SER A 160 16.04 -13.61 -9.05
C SER A 160 14.88 -14.57 -8.79
N ALA A 161 13.74 -14.08 -8.30
CA ALA A 161 12.56 -14.89 -8.03
C ALA A 161 11.98 -15.47 -9.33
N TYR A 162 11.46 -16.69 -9.25
CA TYR A 162 10.87 -17.37 -10.42
C TYR A 162 9.49 -16.83 -10.78
N SER A 163 8.77 -16.28 -9.79
CA SER A 163 7.44 -15.71 -9.98
C SER A 163 7.50 -14.19 -9.99
N GLU A 164 6.73 -13.58 -10.88
CA GLU A 164 6.51 -12.14 -10.85
C GLU A 164 5.62 -11.71 -9.68
N SER A 165 5.67 -10.44 -9.36
CA SER A 165 4.79 -9.81 -8.37
C SER A 165 4.33 -8.47 -8.93
N VAL A 166 3.12 -8.45 -9.46
CA VAL A 166 2.53 -7.26 -10.07
C VAL A 166 1.35 -6.81 -9.24
N HIS A 167 1.36 -5.55 -8.83
CA HIS A 167 0.31 -4.92 -8.06
C HIS A 167 -0.19 -3.70 -8.81
N THR A 168 -1.47 -3.68 -9.14
CA THR A 168 -2.09 -2.63 -9.93
C THR A 168 -3.22 -1.93 -9.18
N TYR A 169 -3.33 -0.64 -9.38
CA TYR A 169 -4.26 0.21 -8.66
C TYR A 169 -4.90 1.22 -9.60
N ALA A 170 -6.16 1.53 -9.34
CA ALA A 170 -6.87 2.64 -9.96
C ALA A 170 -7.40 3.56 -8.86
N ASN A 171 -6.89 4.81 -8.79
CA ASN A 171 -7.24 5.76 -7.73
C ASN A 171 -7.12 5.17 -6.33
N THR A 172 -5.97 4.53 -6.03
CA THR A 172 -5.66 3.86 -4.75
C THR A 172 -6.47 2.59 -4.44
N ILE A 173 -7.36 2.16 -5.33
CA ILE A 173 -8.11 0.92 -5.20
C ILE A 173 -7.36 -0.19 -5.94
N ASN A 174 -7.06 -1.29 -5.25
CA ASN A 174 -6.41 -2.45 -5.87
C ASN A 174 -7.32 -3.08 -6.93
N THR A 175 -6.73 -3.35 -8.09
CA THR A 175 -7.42 -4.02 -9.21
C THR A 175 -6.95 -5.47 -9.30
N HIS A 176 -7.41 -6.31 -8.36
CA HIS A 176 -6.98 -7.71 -8.21
C HIS A 176 -7.13 -8.56 -9.49
N GLU A 177 -8.12 -8.24 -10.30
CA GLU A 177 -8.36 -8.95 -11.57
C GLU A 177 -7.57 -8.34 -12.75
N GLY A 178 -6.62 -7.44 -12.47
CA GLY A 178 -5.91 -6.69 -13.49
C GLY A 178 -6.77 -5.64 -14.16
N GLY A 179 -6.50 -5.37 -15.44
CA GLY A 179 -7.25 -4.41 -16.23
C GLY A 179 -6.48 -3.89 -17.44
N THR A 180 -7.13 -3.06 -18.25
CA THR A 180 -6.54 -2.51 -19.48
C THR A 180 -5.28 -1.67 -19.22
N HIS A 181 -5.14 -1.07 -18.04
CA HIS A 181 -3.94 -0.34 -17.61
C HIS A 181 -2.76 -1.29 -17.39
N GLU A 182 -2.97 -2.47 -16.80
CA GLU A 182 -1.94 -3.49 -16.64
C GLU A 182 -1.54 -4.07 -18.00
N GLU A 183 -2.52 -4.49 -18.81
CA GLU A 183 -2.26 -5.01 -20.15
C GLU A 183 -1.52 -4.01 -21.03
N GLY A 184 -1.91 -2.74 -20.97
CA GLY A 184 -1.24 -1.65 -21.67
C GLY A 184 0.21 -1.47 -21.21
N PHE A 185 0.47 -1.52 -19.93
CA PHE A 185 1.82 -1.44 -19.38
C PHE A 185 2.68 -2.62 -19.82
N ARG A 186 2.19 -3.87 -19.66
CA ARG A 186 2.91 -5.09 -20.09
C ARG A 186 3.26 -5.07 -21.57
N SER A 187 2.30 -4.69 -22.41
CA SER A 187 2.50 -4.57 -23.85
C SER A 187 3.54 -3.50 -24.21
N ALA A 188 3.47 -2.33 -23.57
CA ALA A 188 4.41 -1.24 -23.78
C ALA A 188 5.83 -1.63 -23.35
N LEU A 189 5.99 -2.20 -22.14
CA LEU A 189 7.26 -2.64 -21.59
C LEU A 189 7.92 -3.67 -22.49
N THR A 190 7.19 -4.73 -22.86
CA THR A 190 7.65 -5.78 -23.78
C THR A 190 8.09 -5.20 -25.13
N GLY A 191 7.32 -4.28 -25.69
CA GLY A 191 7.65 -3.60 -26.93
C GLY A 191 8.92 -2.75 -26.85
N VAL A 192 9.11 -2.05 -25.74
CA VAL A 192 10.32 -1.23 -25.50
C VAL A 192 11.55 -2.10 -25.33
N ILE A 193 11.48 -3.17 -24.53
CA ILE A 193 12.59 -4.10 -24.29
C ILE A 193 13.02 -4.77 -25.61
N ASN A 194 12.08 -5.33 -26.38
CA ASN A 194 12.39 -5.95 -27.67
C ASN A 194 13.07 -4.97 -28.64
N ARG A 195 12.58 -3.75 -28.73
CA ARG A 195 13.12 -2.70 -29.57
C ARG A 195 14.54 -2.32 -29.15
N TYR A 196 14.76 -2.14 -27.85
CA TYR A 196 16.07 -1.83 -27.29
C TYR A 196 17.06 -2.98 -27.52
N ALA A 197 16.67 -4.21 -27.25
CA ALA A 197 17.51 -5.39 -27.40
C ALA A 197 17.99 -5.57 -28.85
N ARG A 198 17.10 -5.35 -29.82
CA ARG A 198 17.48 -5.40 -31.25
C ARG A 198 18.37 -4.23 -31.67
N ALA A 199 18.05 -3.01 -31.27
CA ALA A 199 18.83 -1.82 -31.58
C ALA A 199 20.27 -1.89 -31.04
N ASN A 200 20.46 -2.58 -29.92
CA ASN A 200 21.77 -2.74 -29.27
C ASN A 200 22.43 -4.09 -29.56
N ASN A 201 21.91 -4.88 -30.52
CA ASN A 201 22.42 -6.20 -30.90
C ASN A 201 22.49 -7.22 -29.73
N LEU A 202 21.63 -7.06 -28.72
CA LEU A 202 21.44 -8.03 -27.65
C LEU A 202 20.62 -9.23 -28.09
N MET A 203 19.78 -9.04 -29.11
CA MET A 203 19.02 -10.09 -29.80
C MET A 203 19.39 -10.10 -31.28
N LYS A 204 19.54 -11.30 -31.86
CA LYS A 204 19.78 -11.48 -33.29
C LYS A 204 18.47 -11.31 -34.07
N GLU A 205 18.57 -10.96 -35.35
CA GLU A 205 17.41 -10.76 -36.23
C GLU A 205 16.49 -11.99 -36.31
N LYS A 206 17.08 -13.19 -36.18
CA LYS A 206 16.36 -14.48 -36.22
C LYS A 206 15.77 -14.93 -34.88
N ASP A 207 16.13 -14.28 -33.79
CA ASP A 207 15.66 -14.65 -32.46
C ASP A 207 14.18 -14.23 -32.30
N ALA A 208 13.38 -15.06 -31.65
CA ALA A 208 12.00 -14.70 -31.32
C ALA A 208 11.95 -13.45 -30.40
N ASN A 209 10.89 -12.69 -30.54
CA ASN A 209 10.66 -11.59 -29.58
C ASN A 209 10.35 -12.16 -28.20
N LEU A 210 10.77 -11.42 -27.17
CA LEU A 210 10.29 -11.65 -25.80
C LEU A 210 8.78 -11.42 -25.76
N THR A 211 8.11 -12.16 -24.90
CA THR A 211 6.68 -12.03 -24.60
C THR A 211 6.46 -11.33 -23.27
N GLY A 212 5.22 -11.10 -22.89
CA GLY A 212 4.91 -10.52 -21.57
C GLY A 212 5.10 -11.49 -20.40
N GLU A 213 5.44 -12.75 -20.68
CA GLU A 213 5.67 -13.81 -19.70
C GLU A 213 7.17 -14.09 -19.48
N ASP A 214 8.06 -13.47 -20.27
CA ASP A 214 9.51 -13.57 -20.14
C ASP A 214 10.04 -12.49 -19.17
#